data_5919ed88be32509ab4b1e44576a0c3ca
#
_entry.id   5919ed88be32509ab4b1e44576a0c3ca
#
_cell.length_a   1.000
_cell.length_b   1.000
_cell.length_c   1.000
_cell.angle_alpha   90.00
_cell.angle_beta   90.00
_cell.angle_gamma   90.00
#
_symmetry.space_group_name_H-M   'P 1'
#
loop_
_entity.id
_entity.type
_entity.pdbx_description
1 polymer ?
#
loop_
_entity_poly.entity_id
_entity_poly.type
_entity_poly.pdbx_seq_one_letter_code
_entity_poly.pdbx_strand_id
1 'polypeptide(L)'
;MIKIKKGLDLPISGAPEQTITDGKPVRHVALIGFDYHGMKPTMAVKEGDRVKRGTLLFTDKKTEGVRYTSPAAGVVKEINRGERRVFQSVVIEIDGDDAETYARYSDSDLAGLERQQVVDNLVESGLWTAFRTRPYSKVPEIDSAPNSIFVSVMDTNPLAADPTVIIGENSKAFEKGLT
;
A
#
# COMPACT_ATOMS: atom_id res chain seq x y z
N MET A 1 9.86 -34.41 -1.04
CA MET A 1 10.32 -33.11 -0.56
C MET A 1 11.52 -32.68 -1.40
N ILE A 2 11.42 -31.54 -2.08
CA ILE A 2 12.53 -31.02 -2.89
C ILE A 2 13.52 -30.31 -1.96
N LYS A 3 14.78 -30.77 -1.94
CA LYS A 3 15.83 -30.11 -1.16
C LYS A 3 16.60 -29.17 -2.07
N ILE A 4 16.49 -27.86 -1.84
CA ILE A 4 17.29 -26.84 -2.51
C ILE A 4 18.68 -26.82 -1.85
N LYS A 5 19.73 -27.14 -2.63
CA LYS A 5 21.11 -27.18 -2.11
C LYS A 5 21.90 -25.91 -2.42
N LYS A 6 21.48 -25.17 -3.43
CA LYS A 6 22.16 -23.96 -3.91
C LYS A 6 21.13 -22.99 -4.49
N GLY A 7 21.27 -21.71 -4.21
CA GLY A 7 20.53 -20.65 -4.87
C GLY A 7 21.03 -20.40 -6.28
N LEU A 8 20.31 -19.61 -7.04
CA LEU A 8 20.70 -19.09 -8.34
C LEU A 8 20.97 -17.61 -8.22
N ASP A 9 22.25 -17.22 -8.34
CA ASP A 9 22.66 -15.83 -8.36
C ASP A 9 22.80 -15.35 -9.80
N LEU A 10 22.27 -14.17 -10.10
CA LEU A 10 22.51 -13.52 -11.39
C LEU A 10 23.89 -12.84 -11.36
N PRO A 11 24.78 -13.10 -12.33
CA PRO A 11 26.11 -12.51 -12.38
C PRO A 11 26.05 -11.06 -12.86
N ILE A 12 25.47 -10.17 -12.04
CA ILE A 12 25.39 -8.74 -12.29
C ILE A 12 26.59 -8.07 -11.62
N SER A 13 27.32 -7.24 -12.37
CA SER A 13 28.44 -6.46 -11.81
C SER A 13 27.94 -5.19 -11.13
N GLY A 14 28.55 -4.88 -9.97
CA GLY A 14 28.20 -3.73 -9.16
C GLY A 14 27.18 -4.07 -8.09
N ALA A 15 27.01 -3.12 -7.15
CA ALA A 15 26.00 -3.15 -6.10
C ALA A 15 25.56 -1.73 -5.82
N PRO A 16 24.29 -1.50 -5.43
CA PRO A 16 23.83 -0.18 -4.99
C PRO A 16 24.50 0.19 -3.67
N GLU A 17 24.76 1.47 -3.47
CA GLU A 17 25.14 1.98 -2.17
C GLU A 17 23.96 1.81 -1.20
N GLN A 18 24.22 1.19 -0.05
CA GLN A 18 23.20 0.94 0.98
C GLN A 18 23.05 2.15 1.90
N THR A 19 22.72 3.31 1.30
CA THR A 19 22.51 4.58 1.99
C THR A 19 21.18 5.19 1.59
N ILE A 20 20.49 5.78 2.57
CA ILE A 20 19.26 6.53 2.32
C ILE A 20 19.64 7.97 1.99
N THR A 21 19.21 8.46 0.85
CA THR A 21 19.46 9.82 0.39
C THR A 21 18.14 10.52 0.08
N ASP A 22 18.13 11.85 0.23
CA ASP A 22 16.98 12.65 -0.15
C ASP A 22 16.72 12.58 -1.65
N GLY A 23 15.48 12.23 -1.99
CA GLY A 23 15.02 12.21 -3.38
C GLY A 23 14.67 13.61 -3.90
N LYS A 24 14.50 13.71 -5.22
CA LYS A 24 13.94 14.93 -5.82
C LYS A 24 12.50 15.15 -5.37
N PRO A 25 12.03 16.40 -5.18
CA PRO A 25 10.64 16.69 -4.87
C PRO A 25 9.68 16.06 -5.90
N VAL A 26 8.71 15.31 -5.40
CA VAL A 26 7.68 14.65 -6.22
C VAL A 26 6.54 15.62 -6.44
N ARG A 27 6.11 15.80 -7.70
CA ARG A 27 4.98 16.67 -8.05
C ARG A 27 3.68 15.92 -8.26
N HIS A 28 3.76 14.65 -8.60
CA HIS A 28 2.62 13.79 -8.88
C HIS A 28 2.78 12.46 -8.18
N VAL A 29 1.66 11.92 -7.70
CA VAL A 29 1.54 10.55 -7.20
C VAL A 29 0.35 9.89 -7.88
N ALA A 30 0.35 8.57 -7.98
CA ALA A 30 -0.75 7.85 -8.61
C ALA A 30 -1.06 6.53 -7.92
N LEU A 31 -2.33 6.12 -7.95
CA LEU A 31 -2.72 4.73 -7.72
C LEU A 31 -2.84 4.05 -9.08
N ILE A 32 -2.14 2.93 -9.22
CA ILE A 32 -2.09 2.14 -10.46
C ILE A 32 -3.08 0.98 -10.37
N GLY A 33 -3.98 0.88 -11.34
CA GLY A 33 -5.02 -0.15 -11.32
C GLY A 33 -4.48 -1.58 -11.38
N PHE A 34 -3.38 -1.78 -12.10
CA PHE A 34 -2.74 -3.09 -12.26
C PHE A 34 -2.05 -3.61 -11.00
N ASP A 35 -1.77 -2.76 -10.01
CA ASP A 35 -1.22 -3.17 -8.72
C ASP A 35 -2.24 -3.97 -7.88
N TYR A 36 -3.52 -3.92 -8.26
CA TYR A 36 -4.62 -4.55 -7.53
C TYR A 36 -5.32 -5.60 -8.40
N HIS A 37 -4.85 -6.83 -8.32
CA HIS A 37 -5.32 -7.93 -9.15
C HIS A 37 -6.83 -8.17 -9.04
N GLY A 38 -7.52 -8.09 -10.18
CA GLY A 38 -8.96 -8.33 -10.29
C GLY A 38 -9.86 -7.19 -9.80
N MET A 39 -9.30 -6.10 -9.29
CA MET A 39 -10.04 -4.93 -8.84
C MET A 39 -10.85 -4.27 -9.97
N LYS A 40 -12.07 -3.84 -9.64
CA LYS A 40 -12.93 -3.08 -10.55
C LYS A 40 -13.44 -1.81 -9.86
N PRO A 41 -12.91 -0.62 -10.20
CA PRO A 41 -13.19 0.58 -9.43
C PRO A 41 -14.59 1.14 -9.67
N THR A 42 -15.18 1.66 -8.60
CA THR A 42 -16.24 2.65 -8.59
C THR A 42 -15.65 3.96 -8.13
N MET A 43 -15.44 4.89 -9.06
CA MET A 43 -14.83 6.19 -8.74
C MET A 43 -15.73 7.00 -7.82
N ALA A 44 -15.14 7.58 -6.77
CA ALA A 44 -15.75 8.54 -5.86
C ALA A 44 -15.36 9.99 -6.22
N VAL A 45 -14.36 10.17 -7.07
CA VAL A 45 -13.83 11.45 -7.51
C VAL A 45 -13.81 11.56 -9.03
N LYS A 46 -13.68 12.78 -9.52
CA LYS A 46 -13.49 13.14 -10.92
C LYS A 46 -12.25 14.04 -11.10
N GLU A 47 -11.80 14.21 -12.32
CA GLU A 47 -10.74 15.15 -12.64
C GLU A 47 -11.12 16.57 -12.23
N GLY A 48 -10.15 17.28 -11.61
CA GLY A 48 -10.32 18.61 -11.04
C GLY A 48 -10.76 18.62 -9.57
N ASP A 49 -11.18 17.51 -8.99
CA ASP A 49 -11.55 17.46 -7.58
C ASP A 49 -10.33 17.64 -6.68
N ARG A 50 -10.48 18.45 -5.63
CA ARG A 50 -9.48 18.59 -4.58
C ARG A 50 -9.61 17.48 -3.55
N VAL A 51 -8.50 16.87 -3.19
CA VAL A 51 -8.43 15.76 -2.25
C VAL A 51 -7.37 16.01 -1.19
N LYS A 52 -7.59 15.46 -0.01
CA LYS A 52 -6.58 15.37 1.06
C LYS A 52 -5.90 14.00 1.00
N ARG A 53 -4.75 13.86 1.61
CA ARG A 53 -4.19 12.54 1.89
C ARG A 53 -5.19 11.73 2.72
N GLY A 54 -5.58 10.55 2.23
CA GLY A 54 -6.60 9.71 2.86
C GLY A 54 -8.01 9.88 2.28
N THR A 55 -8.32 10.91 1.49
CA THR A 55 -9.63 11.05 0.84
C THR A 55 -9.92 9.85 -0.05
N LEU A 56 -11.14 9.31 0.02
CA LEU A 56 -11.59 8.19 -0.81
C LEU A 56 -11.54 8.55 -2.30
N LEU A 57 -10.78 7.80 -3.09
CA LEU A 57 -10.70 7.94 -4.54
C LEU A 57 -11.66 7.00 -5.28
N PHE A 58 -11.71 5.75 -4.85
CA PHE A 58 -12.62 4.73 -5.40
C PHE A 58 -12.78 3.55 -4.45
N THR A 59 -13.84 2.77 -4.68
CA THR A 59 -14.07 1.47 -4.04
C THR A 59 -14.00 0.36 -5.06
N ASP A 60 -13.84 -0.89 -4.58
CA ASP A 60 -13.83 -2.07 -5.46
C ASP A 60 -15.24 -2.71 -5.54
N LYS A 61 -15.75 -2.90 -6.76
CA LYS A 61 -17.00 -3.63 -7.00
C LYS A 61 -16.91 -5.13 -6.73
N LYS A 62 -15.70 -5.69 -6.66
CA LYS A 62 -15.46 -7.11 -6.49
C LYS A 62 -15.22 -7.50 -5.04
N THR A 63 -14.72 -6.55 -4.25
CA THR A 63 -14.44 -6.72 -2.83
C THR A 63 -15.14 -5.58 -2.10
N GLU A 64 -16.37 -5.84 -1.69
CA GLU A 64 -17.25 -4.83 -1.11
C GLU A 64 -16.63 -4.17 0.13
N GLY A 65 -16.79 -2.86 0.25
CA GLY A 65 -16.31 -2.07 1.38
C GLY A 65 -14.85 -1.66 1.32
N VAL A 66 -14.00 -2.29 0.49
CA VAL A 66 -12.60 -1.91 0.37
C VAL A 66 -12.46 -0.51 -0.24
N ARG A 67 -11.69 0.33 0.44
CA ARG A 67 -11.48 1.74 0.12
C ARG A 67 -10.06 1.97 -0.39
N TYR A 68 -9.95 2.71 -1.48
CA TYR A 68 -8.68 3.14 -2.05
C TYR A 68 -8.59 4.65 -1.89
N THR A 69 -7.64 5.10 -1.09
CA THR A 69 -7.54 6.48 -0.64
C THR A 69 -6.36 7.21 -1.29
N SER A 70 -6.43 8.54 -1.30
CA SER A 70 -5.38 9.37 -1.88
C SER A 70 -4.09 9.29 -1.08
N PRO A 71 -2.93 9.04 -1.72
CA PRO A 71 -1.64 9.00 -1.05
C PRO A 71 -1.09 10.39 -0.69
N ALA A 72 -1.65 11.46 -1.27
CA ALA A 72 -1.24 12.84 -1.00
C ALA A 72 -2.42 13.82 -1.06
N ALA A 73 -2.22 15.02 -0.54
CA ALA A 73 -3.11 16.15 -0.76
C ALA A 73 -2.84 16.78 -2.13
N GLY A 74 -3.89 17.27 -2.79
CA GLY A 74 -3.75 17.95 -4.08
C GLY A 74 -5.01 17.91 -4.91
N VAL A 75 -4.83 17.87 -6.23
CA VAL A 75 -5.92 17.87 -7.20
C VAL A 75 -5.85 16.60 -8.04
N VAL A 76 -6.98 15.95 -8.26
CA VAL A 76 -7.10 14.83 -9.21
C VAL A 76 -6.85 15.37 -10.60
N LYS A 77 -5.68 15.06 -11.15
CA LYS A 77 -5.23 15.58 -12.44
C LYS A 77 -5.76 14.77 -13.60
N GLU A 78 -5.69 13.43 -13.47
CA GLU A 78 -6.04 12.52 -14.56
C GLU A 78 -6.65 11.23 -14.01
N ILE A 79 -7.64 10.69 -14.72
CA ILE A 79 -8.17 9.34 -14.49
C ILE A 79 -7.99 8.55 -15.77
N ASN A 80 -6.90 7.81 -15.84
CA ASN A 80 -6.48 7.12 -17.05
C ASN A 80 -7.22 5.79 -17.23
N ARG A 81 -7.71 5.58 -18.44
CA ARG A 81 -8.38 4.34 -18.83
C ARG A 81 -7.82 3.84 -20.16
N GLY A 82 -7.53 2.55 -20.20
CA GLY A 82 -7.06 1.88 -21.40
C GLY A 82 -8.19 1.31 -22.27
N GLU A 83 -7.81 0.37 -23.13
CA GLU A 83 -8.73 -0.36 -23.99
C GLU A 83 -9.87 -0.99 -23.16
N ARG A 84 -11.08 -1.00 -23.70
CA ARG A 84 -12.30 -1.47 -23.03
C ARG A 84 -12.56 -0.79 -21.68
N ARG A 85 -12.08 0.45 -21.51
CA ARG A 85 -12.20 1.25 -20.29
C ARG A 85 -11.56 0.63 -19.04
N VAL A 86 -10.56 -0.22 -19.21
CA VAL A 86 -9.77 -0.75 -18.10
C VAL A 86 -9.14 0.41 -17.32
N PHE A 87 -9.32 0.43 -16.03
CA PHE A 87 -8.71 1.43 -15.15
C PHE A 87 -7.19 1.25 -15.12
N GLN A 88 -6.46 2.29 -15.51
CA GLN A 88 -5.01 2.30 -15.51
C GLN A 88 -4.45 3.02 -14.29
N SER A 89 -4.88 4.25 -14.05
CA SER A 89 -4.42 5.03 -12.90
C SER A 89 -5.34 6.19 -12.56
N VAL A 90 -5.24 6.68 -11.34
CA VAL A 90 -5.68 8.00 -10.92
C VAL A 90 -4.45 8.78 -10.45
N VAL A 91 -4.22 9.94 -11.06
CA VAL A 91 -3.06 10.79 -10.83
C VAL A 91 -3.48 12.00 -10.01
N ILE A 92 -2.74 12.25 -8.93
CA ILE A 92 -2.91 13.42 -8.06
C ILE A 92 -1.71 14.35 -8.29
N GLU A 93 -1.97 15.60 -8.65
CA GLU A 93 -0.99 16.68 -8.61
C GLU A 93 -0.91 17.20 -7.17
N ILE A 94 0.26 17.05 -6.55
CA ILE A 94 0.45 17.37 -5.14
C ILE A 94 0.35 18.89 -4.93
N ASP A 95 -0.52 19.30 -4.01
CA ASP A 95 -0.71 20.69 -3.59
C ASP A 95 -1.18 20.74 -2.13
N GLY A 96 -0.24 20.98 -1.23
CA GLY A 96 -0.45 21.01 0.23
C GLY A 96 -0.20 19.67 0.93
N ASP A 97 -0.44 19.66 2.25
CA ASP A 97 -0.20 18.54 3.16
C ASP A 97 -1.45 18.13 3.95
N ASP A 98 -2.62 18.61 3.55
CA ASP A 98 -3.88 18.31 4.23
C ASP A 98 -4.10 16.78 4.28
N ALA A 99 -4.55 16.30 5.44
CA ALA A 99 -4.82 14.87 5.64
C ALA A 99 -6.17 14.64 6.32
N GLU A 100 -6.79 13.52 5.97
CA GLU A 100 -7.92 12.99 6.75
C GLU A 100 -7.40 12.48 8.10
N THR A 101 -8.25 12.52 9.10
CA THR A 101 -7.94 12.02 10.44
C THR A 101 -8.78 10.79 10.72
N TYR A 102 -8.15 9.77 11.27
CA TYR A 102 -8.78 8.50 11.64
C TYR A 102 -8.67 8.26 13.15
N ALA A 103 -9.25 7.17 13.64
CA ALA A 103 -9.11 6.78 15.02
C ALA A 103 -7.63 6.66 15.41
N ARG A 104 -7.27 7.25 16.55
CA ARG A 104 -5.91 7.21 17.09
C ARG A 104 -5.90 6.40 18.36
N TYR A 105 -4.93 5.51 18.47
CA TYR A 105 -4.71 4.69 19.64
C TYR A 105 -3.31 4.97 20.19
N SER A 106 -3.20 5.01 21.50
CA SER A 106 -1.90 5.09 22.17
C SER A 106 -1.20 3.73 22.12
N ASP A 107 0.10 3.71 22.36
CA ASP A 107 0.87 2.45 22.43
C ASP A 107 0.33 1.48 23.48
N SER A 108 -0.23 2.00 24.59
CA SER A 108 -0.86 1.21 25.65
C SER A 108 -2.19 0.60 25.23
N ASP A 109 -2.88 1.20 24.25
CA ASP A 109 -4.20 0.73 23.83
C ASP A 109 -4.10 -0.42 22.82
N LEU A 110 -2.98 -0.50 22.08
CA LEU A 110 -2.81 -1.47 20.97
C LEU A 110 -3.06 -2.91 21.38
N ALA A 111 -2.55 -3.32 22.54
CA ALA A 111 -2.71 -4.69 23.04
C ALA A 111 -4.15 -5.03 23.48
N GLY A 112 -4.99 -4.02 23.69
CA GLY A 112 -6.38 -4.17 24.14
C GLY A 112 -7.42 -3.93 23.05
N LEU A 113 -7.00 -3.64 21.81
CA LEU A 113 -7.93 -3.38 20.71
C LEU A 113 -8.67 -4.65 20.30
N GLU A 114 -9.98 -4.52 20.13
CA GLU A 114 -10.77 -5.54 19.48
C GLU A 114 -10.41 -5.61 17.98
N ARG A 115 -10.38 -6.82 17.44
CA ARG A 115 -10.06 -7.04 16.02
C ARG A 115 -10.86 -6.12 15.08
N GLN A 116 -12.14 -5.89 15.36
CA GLN A 116 -13.00 -5.08 14.52
C GLN A 116 -12.53 -3.61 14.49
N GLN A 117 -12.06 -3.05 15.59
CA GLN A 117 -11.54 -1.69 15.66
C GLN A 117 -10.30 -1.53 14.77
N VAL A 118 -9.43 -2.55 14.74
CA VAL A 118 -8.24 -2.57 13.86
C VAL A 118 -8.66 -2.65 12.39
N VAL A 119 -9.59 -3.56 12.07
CA VAL A 119 -10.12 -3.72 10.70
C VAL A 119 -10.75 -2.43 10.21
N ASP A 120 -11.63 -1.83 11.01
CA ASP A 120 -12.34 -0.59 10.64
C ASP A 120 -11.35 0.54 10.36
N ASN A 121 -10.35 0.71 11.21
CA ASN A 121 -9.32 1.75 11.02
C ASN A 121 -8.46 1.52 9.77
N LEU A 122 -8.07 0.28 9.50
CA LEU A 122 -7.33 -0.09 8.30
C LEU A 122 -8.16 0.11 7.02
N VAL A 123 -9.45 -0.20 7.07
CA VAL A 123 -10.36 -0.02 5.94
C VAL A 123 -10.62 1.47 5.69
N GLU A 124 -10.93 2.24 6.72
CA GLU A 124 -11.20 3.68 6.60
C GLU A 124 -10.00 4.45 6.07
N SER A 125 -8.80 4.13 6.56
CA SER A 125 -7.57 4.76 6.10
C SER A 125 -7.11 4.31 4.71
N GLY A 126 -7.67 3.21 4.17
CA GLY A 126 -7.23 2.60 2.91
C GLY A 126 -6.02 1.68 3.07
N LEU A 127 -5.45 1.54 4.26
CA LEU A 127 -4.30 0.67 4.53
C LEU A 127 -4.64 -0.81 4.42
N TRP A 128 -5.92 -1.19 4.47
CA TRP A 128 -6.38 -2.55 4.19
C TRP A 128 -5.88 -3.07 2.85
N THR A 129 -5.70 -2.20 1.86
CA THR A 129 -5.21 -2.54 0.53
C THR A 129 -3.73 -2.95 0.50
N ALA A 130 -2.98 -2.84 1.60
CA ALA A 130 -1.62 -3.36 1.73
C ALA A 130 -1.58 -4.89 1.87
N PHE A 131 -2.66 -5.50 2.38
CA PHE A 131 -2.74 -6.96 2.49
C PHE A 131 -2.98 -7.61 1.14
N ARG A 132 -2.39 -8.80 0.97
CA ARG A 132 -2.56 -9.64 -0.22
C ARG A 132 -2.84 -11.09 0.18
N THR A 133 -3.85 -11.68 -0.44
CA THR A 133 -4.17 -13.10 -0.24
C THR A 133 -3.25 -14.00 -1.08
N ARG A 134 -3.05 -15.22 -0.62
CA ARG A 134 -2.45 -16.29 -1.43
C ARG A 134 -3.55 -17.22 -1.92
N PRO A 135 -3.43 -17.78 -3.13
CA PRO A 135 -2.31 -17.68 -4.11
C PRO A 135 -2.44 -16.52 -5.10
N TYR A 136 -3.57 -15.79 -5.15
CA TYR A 136 -3.89 -14.90 -6.27
C TYR A 136 -3.51 -13.42 -6.05
N SER A 137 -2.89 -13.08 -4.93
CA SER A 137 -2.45 -11.70 -4.63
C SER A 137 -3.57 -10.65 -4.70
N LYS A 138 -4.79 -11.02 -4.34
CA LYS A 138 -5.92 -10.10 -4.25
C LYS A 138 -5.94 -9.39 -2.91
N VAL A 139 -6.54 -8.21 -2.87
CA VAL A 139 -6.92 -7.57 -1.60
C VAL A 139 -7.96 -8.47 -0.91
N PRO A 140 -7.80 -8.81 0.39
CA PRO A 140 -8.73 -9.68 1.09
C PRO A 140 -10.09 -9.04 1.28
N GLU A 141 -11.14 -9.85 1.40
CA GLU A 141 -12.45 -9.42 1.85
C GLU A 141 -12.38 -8.96 3.31
N ILE A 142 -13.15 -7.92 3.66
CA ILE A 142 -13.06 -7.26 4.97
C ILE A 142 -13.51 -8.19 6.10
N ASP A 143 -14.48 -9.03 5.83
CA ASP A 143 -15.03 -10.01 6.77
C ASP A 143 -14.21 -11.32 6.86
N SER A 144 -13.19 -11.46 5.99
CA SER A 144 -12.34 -12.64 6.01
C SER A 144 -11.39 -12.65 7.21
N ALA A 145 -11.11 -13.84 7.75
CA ALA A 145 -10.13 -14.07 8.79
C ALA A 145 -8.99 -14.95 8.24
N PRO A 146 -7.75 -14.49 8.23
CA PRO A 146 -6.62 -15.30 7.77
C PRO A 146 -6.23 -16.33 8.85
N ASN A 147 -5.75 -17.50 8.42
CA ASN A 147 -5.12 -18.45 9.34
C ASN A 147 -3.74 -17.96 9.80
N SER A 148 -3.05 -17.20 8.95
CA SER A 148 -1.71 -16.67 9.22
C SER A 148 -1.47 -15.43 8.38
N ILE A 149 -0.69 -14.51 8.91
CA ILE A 149 -0.18 -13.33 8.20
C ILE A 149 1.33 -13.52 8.01
N PHE A 150 1.77 -13.51 6.76
CA PHE A 150 3.19 -13.61 6.41
C PHE A 150 3.73 -12.21 6.13
N VAL A 151 4.76 -11.82 6.87
CA VAL A 151 5.48 -10.58 6.62
C VAL A 151 6.75 -10.90 5.85
N SER A 152 6.85 -10.42 4.61
CA SER A 152 8.05 -10.54 3.80
C SER A 152 8.85 -9.26 3.89
N VAL A 153 10.03 -9.35 4.47
CA VAL A 153 10.93 -8.21 4.65
C VAL A 153 11.96 -8.11 3.53
N MET A 154 12.33 -9.25 2.94
CA MET A 154 13.35 -9.31 1.89
C MET A 154 12.76 -9.12 0.50
N ASP A 155 13.40 -8.26 -0.27
CA ASP A 155 13.29 -8.22 -1.72
C ASP A 155 14.47 -9.01 -2.33
N THR A 156 14.17 -10.07 -3.06
CA THR A 156 15.16 -10.92 -3.70
C THR A 156 15.44 -10.54 -5.15
N ASN A 157 14.93 -9.40 -5.62
CA ASN A 157 15.27 -8.88 -6.94
C ASN A 157 16.75 -8.47 -7.00
N PRO A 158 17.40 -8.59 -8.17
CA PRO A 158 18.76 -8.09 -8.32
C PRO A 158 18.88 -6.62 -7.98
N LEU A 159 19.95 -6.25 -7.28
CA LEU A 159 20.25 -4.88 -6.86
C LEU A 159 19.21 -4.27 -5.90
N ALA A 160 18.46 -5.09 -5.18
CA ALA A 160 17.52 -4.63 -4.16
C ALA A 160 18.24 -3.91 -3.01
N ALA A 161 17.52 -2.99 -2.37
CA ALA A 161 18.01 -2.35 -1.15
C ALA A 161 18.07 -3.36 0.02
N ASP A 162 19.06 -3.19 0.90
CA ASP A 162 19.14 -3.95 2.14
C ASP A 162 18.02 -3.47 3.10
N PRO A 163 17.04 -4.32 3.43
CA PRO A 163 15.94 -3.94 4.31
C PRO A 163 16.40 -3.56 5.72
N THR A 164 17.55 -4.01 6.17
CA THR A 164 18.08 -3.68 7.50
C THR A 164 18.36 -2.19 7.65
N VAL A 165 18.77 -1.52 6.57
CA VAL A 165 19.02 -0.08 6.54
C VAL A 165 17.71 0.68 6.72
N ILE A 166 16.65 0.28 5.98
CA ILE A 166 15.35 0.96 6.02
C ILE A 166 14.63 0.70 7.36
N ILE A 167 14.64 -0.54 7.83
CA ILE A 167 14.00 -0.92 9.09
C ILE A 167 14.73 -0.30 10.28
N GLY A 168 16.07 -0.19 10.20
CA GLY A 168 16.89 0.41 11.25
C GLY A 168 16.45 1.83 11.63
N GLU A 169 16.02 2.63 10.68
CA GLU A 169 15.49 3.99 10.94
C GLU A 169 14.15 3.98 11.66
N ASN A 170 13.33 2.92 11.48
CA ASN A 170 11.98 2.82 12.00
C ASN A 170 11.73 1.55 12.81
N SER A 171 12.76 1.00 13.47
CA SER A 171 12.72 -0.31 14.12
C SER A 171 11.60 -0.44 15.16
N LYS A 172 11.38 0.60 15.98
CA LYS A 172 10.29 0.59 16.98
C LYS A 172 8.90 0.54 16.36
N ALA A 173 8.67 1.27 15.25
CA ALA A 173 7.40 1.25 14.56
C ALA A 173 7.17 -0.10 13.86
N PHE A 174 8.22 -0.69 13.29
CA PHE A 174 8.18 -2.01 12.69
C PHE A 174 7.86 -3.10 13.72
N GLU A 175 8.53 -3.10 14.88
CA GLU A 175 8.29 -4.03 15.99
C GLU A 175 6.84 -3.97 16.48
N LYS A 176 6.31 -2.75 16.68
CA LYS A 176 4.91 -2.55 17.07
C LYS A 176 3.92 -3.03 16.00
N GLY A 177 4.26 -2.87 14.74
CA GLY A 177 3.41 -3.34 13.63
C GLY A 177 3.34 -4.86 13.51
N LEU A 178 4.22 -5.60 14.18
CA LEU A 178 4.21 -7.07 14.23
C LEU A 178 3.40 -7.63 15.42
N THR A 179 3.03 -6.80 16.38
CA THR A 179 2.26 -7.18 17.57
C THR A 179 0.76 -7.14 17.29
#